data_5fcf74305bb86ed74c818e41b7000387
#
_entry.id   5fcf74305bb86ed74c818e41b7000387
#
_cell.length_a   1.000
_cell.length_b   1.000
_cell.length_c   1.000
_cell.angle_alpha   90.00
_cell.angle_beta   90.00
_cell.angle_gamma   90.00
#
_symmetry.space_group_name_H-M   'P 1'
#
loop_
_entity.id
_entity.type
_entity.pdbx_description
1 polymer ?
#
loop_
_entity_poly.entity_id
_entity_poly.type
_entity_poly.pdbx_seq_one_letter_code
_entity_poly.pdbx_strand_id
1 'polypeptide(L)'
;MTSRIGKQAVYGTIYLLFFFLIVFLIYLAFFRPAPTCFDGRQNQGETGIDCGGPCASCEIKTLSPVESNWIKYFSNDNQTVIAAEIKNPNPKWAADSFSYTFDVYGENGAKLKTLTKNSFIYAGEIKYLVEVPDVDFKNITSVKISFSNINWVTADEFTKPTVQAREIKTEPASQDPNRVTVSGFIANNNAFPLSKVRIIGFLFNSGGLQISASKTELENIAAFKEELFKLNFPKNISLPTTSVGTSSPSFTRNLTIGSSGNDVKALQEFLKEQGFFDRGITDYFGSVTKNALVQFQKNAGISPASGYFGPKTREYINSLESVAPTTPATPNLSLTEADPAKTKIYVEALR
;
A
#
# COMPACT_ATOMS: atom_id res chain seq x y z
N MET A 1 -62.82 -45.51 -41.85
CA MET A 1 -61.62 -45.95 -42.60
C MET A 1 -60.63 -44.78 -42.62
N THR A 2 -59.64 -44.82 -41.80
CA THR A 2 -58.57 -43.83 -41.88
C THR A 2 -57.77 -44.08 -43.14
N SER A 3 -57.70 -43.12 -44.02
CA SER A 3 -56.98 -43.21 -45.30
C SER A 3 -55.54 -43.63 -45.08
N ARG A 4 -54.99 -44.42 -46.03
CA ARG A 4 -53.58 -44.88 -45.98
C ARG A 4 -52.61 -43.70 -45.74
N ILE A 5 -52.93 -42.53 -46.30
CA ILE A 5 -52.21 -41.30 -46.12
C ILE A 5 -52.27 -40.75 -44.67
N GLY A 6 -53.43 -40.90 -44.00
CA GLY A 6 -53.55 -40.46 -42.62
C GLY A 6 -52.70 -41.30 -41.64
N LYS A 7 -52.58 -42.59 -41.85
CA LYS A 7 -51.69 -43.44 -41.05
C LYS A 7 -50.22 -43.14 -41.29
N GLN A 8 -49.81 -42.88 -42.53
CA GLN A 8 -48.46 -42.50 -42.89
C GLN A 8 -48.08 -41.14 -42.31
N ALA A 9 -48.99 -40.16 -42.29
CA ALA A 9 -48.76 -38.87 -41.63
C ALA A 9 -48.61 -39.03 -40.14
N VAL A 10 -49.43 -39.84 -39.47
CA VAL A 10 -49.30 -40.08 -38.02
C VAL A 10 -47.96 -40.76 -37.65
N TYR A 11 -47.56 -41.79 -38.37
CA TYR A 11 -46.26 -42.44 -38.15
C TYR A 11 -45.09 -41.51 -38.46
N GLY A 12 -45.16 -40.74 -39.53
CA GLY A 12 -44.14 -39.74 -39.88
C GLY A 12 -43.96 -38.69 -38.78
N THR A 13 -45.07 -38.18 -38.23
CA THR A 13 -45.02 -37.20 -37.13
C THR A 13 -44.41 -37.83 -35.86
N ILE A 14 -44.76 -39.08 -35.52
CA ILE A 14 -44.18 -39.78 -34.34
C ILE A 14 -42.67 -39.94 -34.54
N TYR A 15 -42.20 -40.39 -35.70
CA TYR A 15 -40.77 -40.52 -35.99
C TYR A 15 -40.03 -39.15 -35.90
N LEU A 16 -40.65 -38.10 -36.41
CA LEU A 16 -40.07 -36.76 -36.34
C LEU A 16 -39.97 -36.22 -34.91
N LEU A 17 -40.99 -36.44 -34.09
CA LEU A 17 -40.96 -36.07 -32.68
C LEU A 17 -39.90 -36.87 -31.93
N PHE A 18 -39.81 -38.18 -32.20
CA PHE A 18 -38.79 -39.04 -31.59
C PHE A 18 -37.35 -38.60 -32.00
N PHE A 19 -37.16 -38.27 -33.27
CA PHE A 19 -35.88 -37.73 -33.72
C PHE A 19 -35.52 -36.41 -33.03
N PHE A 20 -36.41 -35.47 -32.92
CA PHE A 20 -36.18 -34.23 -32.21
C PHE A 20 -35.95 -34.43 -30.71
N LEU A 21 -36.64 -35.43 -30.10
CA LEU A 21 -36.40 -35.78 -28.71
C LEU A 21 -34.97 -36.30 -28.50
N ILE A 22 -34.50 -37.19 -29.41
CA ILE A 22 -33.11 -37.68 -29.36
C ILE A 22 -32.12 -36.57 -29.52
N VAL A 23 -32.30 -35.69 -30.53
CA VAL A 23 -31.42 -34.53 -30.77
C VAL A 23 -31.42 -33.60 -29.53
N PHE A 24 -32.57 -33.37 -28.93
CA PHE A 24 -32.68 -32.56 -27.71
C PHE A 24 -31.97 -33.20 -26.52
N LEU A 25 -32.07 -34.52 -26.33
CA LEU A 25 -31.35 -35.24 -25.28
C LEU A 25 -29.83 -35.24 -25.51
N ILE A 26 -29.40 -35.37 -26.75
CA ILE A 26 -27.98 -35.23 -27.14
C ILE A 26 -27.50 -33.80 -26.84
N TYR A 27 -28.30 -32.79 -27.21
CA TYR A 27 -27.98 -31.39 -26.88
C TYR A 27 -27.84 -31.19 -25.39
N LEU A 28 -28.76 -31.69 -24.55
CA LEU A 28 -28.69 -31.57 -23.09
C LEU A 28 -27.48 -32.32 -22.49
N ALA A 29 -27.07 -33.43 -23.08
CA ALA A 29 -25.96 -34.27 -22.58
C ALA A 29 -24.57 -33.70 -22.96
N PHE A 30 -24.43 -33.12 -24.17
CA PHE A 30 -23.13 -32.81 -24.73
C PHE A 30 -22.87 -31.32 -24.97
N PHE A 31 -23.92 -30.51 -25.12
CA PHE A 31 -23.81 -29.09 -25.48
C PHE A 31 -24.28 -28.16 -24.39
N ARG A 32 -24.93 -28.66 -23.34
CA ARG A 32 -25.28 -27.81 -22.19
C ARG A 32 -24.03 -27.57 -21.38
N PRO A 33 -23.56 -26.29 -21.28
CA PRO A 33 -22.39 -25.99 -20.48
C PRO A 33 -22.61 -26.47 -19.06
N ALA A 34 -21.58 -27.15 -18.48
CA ALA A 34 -21.63 -27.52 -17.09
C ALA A 34 -21.80 -26.28 -16.24
N PRO A 35 -22.65 -26.31 -15.21
CA PRO A 35 -22.79 -25.21 -14.30
C PRO A 35 -21.42 -24.89 -13.67
N THR A 36 -21.07 -23.60 -13.57
CA THR A 36 -19.82 -23.13 -12.99
C THR A 36 -20.08 -21.93 -12.08
N CYS A 37 -19.16 -21.67 -11.17
CA CYS A 37 -19.23 -20.50 -10.30
C CYS A 37 -19.06 -19.16 -11.04
N PHE A 38 -19.08 -19.14 -12.38
CA PHE A 38 -18.84 -17.96 -13.21
C PHE A 38 -19.75 -17.92 -14.42
N ASP A 39 -20.95 -18.54 -14.35
CA ASP A 39 -21.87 -18.64 -15.49
C ASP A 39 -22.99 -17.58 -15.45
N GLY A 40 -22.99 -16.71 -14.43
CA GLY A 40 -23.98 -15.65 -14.24
C GLY A 40 -25.37 -16.16 -13.82
N ARG A 41 -25.48 -17.38 -13.30
CA ARG A 41 -26.74 -18.00 -12.88
C ARG A 41 -26.61 -18.60 -11.49
N GLN A 42 -27.66 -18.46 -10.68
CA GLN A 42 -27.74 -19.15 -9.41
C GLN A 42 -28.15 -20.61 -9.62
N ASN A 43 -27.19 -21.54 -9.50
CA ASN A 43 -27.39 -22.97 -9.67
C ASN A 43 -26.47 -23.75 -8.72
N GLN A 44 -26.36 -25.09 -8.83
CA GLN A 44 -25.45 -25.96 -8.04
C GLN A 44 -25.57 -25.82 -6.50
N GLY A 45 -26.62 -25.25 -5.96
CA GLY A 45 -26.74 -25.00 -4.51
C GLY A 45 -26.09 -23.71 -4.05
N GLU A 46 -25.78 -22.78 -4.97
CA GLU A 46 -25.34 -21.44 -4.67
C GLU A 46 -26.37 -20.66 -3.86
N THR A 47 -25.91 -19.85 -2.91
CA THR A 47 -26.76 -18.96 -2.13
C THR A 47 -27.04 -17.62 -2.81
N GLY A 48 -26.21 -17.26 -3.79
CA GLY A 48 -26.37 -16.11 -4.68
C GLY A 48 -25.82 -16.43 -6.06
N ILE A 49 -25.99 -15.57 -7.06
CA ILE A 49 -25.44 -15.74 -8.40
C ILE A 49 -23.93 -15.86 -8.33
N ASP A 50 -23.36 -16.98 -8.82
CA ASP A 50 -21.92 -17.26 -8.83
C ASP A 50 -21.25 -17.10 -7.45
N CYS A 51 -21.95 -17.46 -6.36
CA CYS A 51 -21.36 -17.44 -5.02
C CYS A 51 -22.16 -18.27 -4.00
N GLY A 52 -21.47 -18.73 -2.95
CA GLY A 52 -22.02 -19.58 -1.89
C GLY A 52 -22.16 -21.04 -2.31
N GLY A 53 -22.54 -21.91 -1.40
CA GLY A 53 -22.55 -23.36 -1.62
C GLY A 53 -21.15 -23.88 -1.97
N PRO A 54 -20.97 -24.54 -3.13
CA PRO A 54 -19.66 -25.01 -3.58
C PRO A 54 -18.75 -23.90 -4.10
N CYS A 55 -19.28 -22.69 -4.33
CA CYS A 55 -18.56 -21.53 -4.83
C CYS A 55 -18.03 -20.67 -3.69
N ALA A 56 -17.21 -19.69 -4.03
CA ALA A 56 -16.70 -18.73 -3.06
C ALA A 56 -17.83 -17.99 -2.32
N SER A 57 -17.59 -17.62 -1.06
CA SER A 57 -18.60 -16.90 -0.25
C SER A 57 -19.14 -15.66 -0.95
N CYS A 58 -20.44 -15.44 -0.87
CA CYS A 58 -21.08 -14.22 -1.39
C CYS A 58 -20.60 -12.95 -0.67
N GLU A 59 -20.09 -13.04 0.56
CA GLU A 59 -19.54 -11.92 1.30
C GLU A 59 -18.35 -11.27 0.57
N ILE A 60 -17.57 -12.06 -0.20
CA ILE A 60 -16.42 -11.55 -0.97
C ILE A 60 -16.82 -10.43 -1.93
N LYS A 61 -18.04 -10.47 -2.47
CA LYS A 61 -18.54 -9.43 -3.40
C LYS A 61 -18.82 -8.08 -2.73
N THR A 62 -18.91 -8.07 -1.41
CA THR A 62 -19.20 -6.87 -0.59
C THR A 62 -17.98 -6.34 0.15
N LEU A 63 -16.83 -7.00 0.02
CA LEU A 63 -15.60 -6.59 0.68
C LEU A 63 -15.11 -5.24 0.15
N SER A 64 -14.61 -4.44 1.07
CA SER A 64 -13.88 -3.23 0.70
C SER A 64 -12.54 -3.60 0.08
N PRO A 65 -12.09 -2.90 -0.97
CA PRO A 65 -10.79 -3.16 -1.56
C PRO A 65 -9.65 -2.85 -0.58
N VAL A 66 -8.47 -3.40 -0.84
CA VAL A 66 -7.24 -2.97 -0.16
C VAL A 66 -7.01 -1.49 -0.47
N GLU A 67 -6.71 -0.70 0.55
CA GLU A 67 -6.55 0.75 0.46
C GLU A 67 -5.09 1.15 0.68
N SER A 68 -4.65 2.22 0.03
CA SER A 68 -3.37 2.86 0.33
C SER A 68 -3.61 4.10 1.18
N ASN A 69 -3.00 4.14 2.37
CA ASN A 69 -3.08 5.30 3.26
C ASN A 69 -2.13 6.41 2.81
N TRP A 70 -0.92 6.02 2.38
CA TRP A 70 0.08 6.94 1.83
C TRP A 70 1.08 6.20 0.93
N ILE A 71 1.68 6.96 0.03
CA ILE A 71 2.81 6.55 -0.81
C ILE A 71 3.88 7.63 -0.68
N LYS A 72 5.12 7.22 -0.43
CA LYS A 72 6.30 8.10 -0.36
C LYS A 72 7.42 7.51 -1.18
N TYR A 73 8.31 8.37 -1.65
CA TYR A 73 9.55 7.93 -2.29
C TYR A 73 10.73 8.73 -1.74
N PHE A 74 11.85 8.06 -1.61
CA PHE A 74 13.05 8.57 -0.95
C PHE A 74 14.25 8.40 -1.86
N SER A 75 15.21 9.31 -1.76
CA SER A 75 16.54 9.11 -2.33
C SER A 75 17.42 8.42 -1.31
N ASN A 76 17.93 7.25 -1.64
CA ASN A 76 18.88 6.50 -0.86
C ASN A 76 20.18 6.35 -1.66
N ASP A 77 21.17 7.23 -1.39
CA ASP A 77 22.36 7.37 -2.21
C ASP A 77 21.96 7.55 -3.67
N ASN A 78 22.22 6.96 -4.65
CA ASN A 78 21.77 7.13 -6.04
C ASN A 78 20.56 6.24 -6.41
N GLN A 79 19.90 5.65 -5.41
CA GLN A 79 18.75 4.79 -5.65
C GLN A 79 17.46 5.43 -5.14
N THR A 80 16.39 5.22 -5.85
CA THR A 80 15.04 5.56 -5.36
C THR A 80 14.49 4.40 -4.53
N VAL A 81 13.90 4.72 -3.39
CA VAL A 81 13.09 3.78 -2.62
C VAL A 81 11.66 4.29 -2.57
N ILE A 82 10.71 3.46 -2.93
CA ILE A 82 9.28 3.74 -2.81
C ILE A 82 8.75 2.95 -1.62
N ALA A 83 7.99 3.62 -0.76
CA ALA A 83 7.27 2.98 0.32
C ALA A 83 5.79 3.36 0.29
N ALA A 84 4.93 2.42 0.64
CA ALA A 84 3.50 2.65 0.80
C ALA A 84 3.00 1.97 2.08
N GLU A 85 2.08 2.64 2.77
CA GLU A 85 1.27 2.01 3.81
C GLU A 85 -0.06 1.62 3.19
N ILE A 86 -0.39 0.35 3.31
CA ILE A 86 -1.64 -0.22 2.82
C ILE A 86 -2.45 -0.80 3.98
N LYS A 87 -3.76 -0.88 3.79
CA LYS A 87 -4.69 -1.39 4.78
C LYS A 87 -5.68 -2.35 4.15
N ASN A 88 -5.92 -3.45 4.83
CA ASN A 88 -7.08 -4.29 4.61
C ASN A 88 -8.21 -3.83 5.56
N PRO A 89 -9.27 -3.20 5.07
CA PRO A 89 -10.36 -2.73 5.94
C PRO A 89 -11.28 -3.86 6.45
N ASN A 90 -11.10 -5.10 5.96
CA ASN A 90 -11.98 -6.22 6.25
C ASN A 90 -11.46 -7.03 7.47
N PRO A 91 -12.09 -6.95 8.65
CA PRO A 91 -11.57 -7.58 9.87
C PRO A 91 -11.74 -9.10 9.93
N LYS A 92 -12.58 -9.68 9.05
CA LYS A 92 -12.85 -11.12 8.97
C LYS A 92 -12.25 -11.80 7.73
N TRP A 93 -11.69 -11.01 6.82
CA TRP A 93 -11.16 -11.47 5.55
C TRP A 93 -9.72 -11.01 5.36
N ALA A 94 -8.86 -11.96 5.04
CA ALA A 94 -7.49 -11.73 4.64
C ALA A 94 -7.35 -11.90 3.13
N ALA A 95 -6.33 -11.30 2.53
CA ALA A 95 -5.90 -11.66 1.19
C ALA A 95 -4.61 -12.48 1.32
N ASP A 96 -4.68 -13.80 1.04
CA ASP A 96 -3.52 -14.68 1.07
C ASP A 96 -2.54 -14.36 -0.07
N SER A 97 -3.08 -13.79 -1.14
CA SER A 97 -2.30 -13.29 -2.27
C SER A 97 -3.02 -12.15 -2.97
N PHE A 98 -2.24 -11.18 -3.43
CA PHE A 98 -2.67 -10.13 -4.33
C PHE A 98 -1.47 -9.57 -5.10
N SER A 99 -1.73 -8.97 -6.26
CA SER A 99 -0.73 -8.23 -7.01
C SER A 99 -0.86 -6.74 -6.70
N TYR A 100 0.27 -6.06 -6.51
CA TYR A 100 0.33 -4.61 -6.47
C TYR A 100 1.27 -4.07 -7.54
N THR A 101 0.92 -2.90 -8.05
CA THR A 101 1.69 -2.25 -9.10
C THR A 101 1.99 -0.81 -8.69
N PHE A 102 3.27 -0.45 -8.64
CA PHE A 102 3.72 0.92 -8.57
C PHE A 102 3.94 1.44 -9.99
N ASP A 103 3.23 2.50 -10.34
CA ASP A 103 3.46 3.29 -11.55
C ASP A 103 4.19 4.58 -11.18
N VAL A 104 5.39 4.74 -11.70
CA VAL A 104 6.28 5.88 -11.44
C VAL A 104 6.18 6.84 -12.62
N TYR A 105 5.91 8.10 -12.33
CA TYR A 105 5.71 9.15 -13.33
C TYR A 105 6.75 10.26 -13.17
N GLY A 106 7.21 10.75 -14.30
CA GLY A 106 8.08 11.92 -14.43
C GLY A 106 7.33 13.16 -14.88
N GLU A 107 8.08 14.14 -15.37
CA GLU A 107 7.55 15.38 -15.91
C GLU A 107 6.49 15.13 -17.01
N ASN A 108 5.53 16.05 -17.10
CA ASN A 108 4.42 15.99 -18.06
C ASN A 108 3.57 14.69 -17.98
N GLY A 109 3.62 13.96 -16.85
CA GLY A 109 2.90 12.73 -16.67
C GLY A 109 3.46 11.53 -17.45
N ALA A 110 4.69 11.62 -17.96
CA ALA A 110 5.36 10.51 -18.62
C ALA A 110 5.56 9.35 -17.65
N LYS A 111 5.14 8.15 -18.02
CA LYS A 111 5.35 6.95 -17.22
C LYS A 111 6.80 6.47 -17.37
N LEU A 112 7.58 6.55 -16.29
CA LEU A 112 9.00 6.17 -16.26
C LEU A 112 9.18 4.68 -16.01
N LYS A 113 8.40 4.10 -15.09
CA LYS A 113 8.52 2.70 -14.69
C LYS A 113 7.20 2.17 -14.18
N THR A 114 7.00 0.87 -14.38
CA THR A 114 5.95 0.07 -13.75
C THR A 114 6.60 -1.10 -13.03
N LEU A 115 6.28 -1.28 -11.76
CA LEU A 115 6.75 -2.38 -10.91
C LEU A 115 5.55 -3.16 -10.41
N THR A 116 5.41 -4.40 -10.89
CA THR A 116 4.36 -5.31 -10.40
C THR A 116 4.99 -6.40 -9.53
N LYS A 117 4.45 -6.60 -8.35
CA LYS A 117 4.88 -7.61 -7.37
C LYS A 117 3.66 -8.25 -6.72
N ASN A 118 3.88 -9.39 -6.06
CA ASN A 118 2.86 -10.08 -5.28
C ASN A 118 3.11 -9.90 -3.80
N SER A 119 2.03 -9.88 -3.04
CA SER A 119 2.04 -9.81 -1.59
C SER A 119 0.80 -10.48 -1.01
N PHE A 120 0.67 -10.43 0.30
CA PHE A 120 -0.48 -10.86 1.09
C PHE A 120 -0.80 -9.79 2.12
N ILE A 121 -1.99 -9.84 2.75
CA ILE A 121 -2.33 -8.99 3.87
C ILE A 121 -3.34 -9.70 4.78
N TYR A 122 -3.08 -9.68 6.09
CA TYR A 122 -3.97 -10.31 7.06
C TYR A 122 -5.25 -9.49 7.28
N ALA A 123 -6.24 -10.11 7.91
CA ALA A 123 -7.52 -9.47 8.19
C ALA A 123 -7.32 -8.23 9.09
N GLY A 124 -7.88 -7.09 8.68
CA GLY A 124 -7.79 -5.82 9.40
C GLY A 124 -6.38 -5.21 9.51
N GLU A 125 -5.39 -5.76 8.81
CA GLU A 125 -3.99 -5.37 8.94
C GLU A 125 -3.67 -4.05 8.25
N ILE A 126 -2.73 -3.30 8.85
CA ILE A 126 -1.95 -2.25 8.19
C ILE A 126 -0.58 -2.83 7.88
N LYS A 127 -0.16 -2.71 6.63
CA LYS A 127 1.06 -3.30 6.09
C LYS A 127 1.86 -2.27 5.30
N TYR A 128 3.16 -2.50 5.19
CA TYR A 128 4.06 -1.64 4.44
C TYR A 128 4.64 -2.37 3.24
N LEU A 129 4.68 -1.69 2.12
CA LEU A 129 5.35 -2.16 0.91
C LEU A 129 6.55 -1.25 0.65
N VAL A 130 7.72 -1.85 0.40
CA VAL A 130 8.95 -1.10 0.09
C VAL A 130 9.60 -1.72 -1.13
N GLU A 131 9.81 -0.89 -2.18
CA GLU A 131 10.43 -1.31 -3.43
C GLU A 131 11.50 -0.32 -3.88
N VAL A 132 12.48 -0.83 -4.61
CA VAL A 132 13.57 -0.06 -5.19
C VAL A 132 13.42 -0.11 -6.70
N PRO A 133 12.78 0.88 -7.33
CA PRO A 133 12.76 0.98 -8.80
C PRO A 133 14.13 1.42 -9.30
N ASP A 134 14.49 0.93 -10.49
CA ASP A 134 15.65 1.41 -11.21
C ASP A 134 15.28 2.71 -11.97
N VAL A 135 15.08 3.78 -11.20
CA VAL A 135 14.71 5.12 -11.69
C VAL A 135 15.42 6.15 -10.82
N ASP A 136 16.03 7.15 -11.47
CA ASP A 136 16.63 8.27 -10.74
C ASP A 136 15.52 9.09 -10.03
N PHE A 137 15.72 9.30 -8.74
CA PHE A 137 14.82 10.06 -7.88
C PHE A 137 14.47 11.45 -8.45
N LYS A 138 15.45 12.13 -9.06
CA LYS A 138 15.28 13.47 -9.61
C LYS A 138 14.26 13.56 -10.75
N ASN A 139 14.01 12.43 -11.42
CA ASN A 139 13.10 12.37 -12.55
C ASN A 139 11.66 12.06 -12.12
N ILE A 140 11.42 11.77 -10.83
CA ILE A 140 10.11 11.36 -10.32
C ILE A 140 9.30 12.57 -9.86
N THR A 141 8.09 12.69 -10.40
CA THR A 141 7.12 13.71 -9.97
C THR A 141 5.98 13.10 -9.16
N SER A 142 5.62 11.85 -9.41
CA SER A 142 4.58 11.15 -8.64
C SER A 142 4.69 9.64 -8.76
N VAL A 143 4.13 8.95 -7.78
CA VAL A 143 4.00 7.49 -7.75
C VAL A 143 2.56 7.14 -7.45
N LYS A 144 2.01 6.16 -8.17
CA LYS A 144 0.67 5.61 -7.91
C LYS A 144 0.79 4.14 -7.58
N ILE A 145 -0.12 3.64 -6.75
CA ILE A 145 -0.26 2.20 -6.47
C ILE A 145 -1.65 1.73 -6.91
N SER A 146 -1.70 0.52 -7.42
CA SER A 146 -2.94 -0.19 -7.73
C SER A 146 -2.84 -1.63 -7.27
N PHE A 147 -4.00 -2.24 -6.97
CA PHE A 147 -4.10 -3.62 -6.50
C PHE A 147 -4.96 -4.43 -7.46
N SER A 148 -4.58 -5.68 -7.69
CA SER A 148 -5.29 -6.60 -8.57
C SER A 148 -5.12 -8.05 -8.11
N ASN A 149 -5.88 -8.97 -8.68
CA ASN A 149 -5.80 -10.41 -8.44
C ASN A 149 -5.85 -10.74 -6.94
N ILE A 150 -6.78 -10.12 -6.20
CA ILE A 150 -6.91 -10.33 -4.75
C ILE A 150 -7.64 -11.64 -4.51
N ASN A 151 -6.97 -12.60 -3.87
CA ASN A 151 -7.58 -13.83 -3.42
C ASN A 151 -7.98 -13.70 -1.95
N TRP A 152 -9.28 -13.54 -1.71
CA TRP A 152 -9.83 -13.39 -0.38
C TRP A 152 -10.07 -14.75 0.28
N VAL A 153 -9.59 -14.89 1.49
CA VAL A 153 -9.77 -16.05 2.37
C VAL A 153 -10.25 -15.59 3.75
N THR A 154 -10.83 -16.49 4.53
CA THR A 154 -11.25 -16.12 5.89
C THR A 154 -10.04 -15.90 6.80
N ALA A 155 -10.21 -15.08 7.84
CA ALA A 155 -9.14 -14.83 8.81
C ALA A 155 -8.64 -16.10 9.51
N ASP A 156 -9.50 -17.11 9.66
CA ASP A 156 -9.17 -18.40 10.28
C ASP A 156 -8.33 -19.28 9.35
N GLU A 157 -8.53 -19.18 8.04
CA GLU A 157 -7.73 -19.91 7.04
C GLU A 157 -6.33 -19.31 6.85
N PHE A 158 -6.21 -18.01 7.03
CA PHE A 158 -4.94 -17.27 6.87
C PHE A 158 -4.62 -16.44 8.11
N THR A 159 -4.14 -17.12 9.14
CA THR A 159 -3.83 -16.56 10.45
C THR A 159 -2.45 -15.93 10.49
N LYS A 160 -2.36 -14.74 11.09
CA LYS A 160 -1.10 -14.02 11.27
C LYS A 160 -0.18 -14.74 12.27
N PRO A 161 1.05 -15.14 11.87
CA PRO A 161 2.02 -15.71 12.80
C PRO A 161 2.44 -14.71 13.87
N THR A 162 2.79 -15.24 15.04
CA THR A 162 3.31 -14.44 16.15
C THR A 162 4.83 -14.31 16.02
N VAL A 163 5.29 -13.10 15.72
CA VAL A 163 6.73 -12.77 15.62
C VAL A 163 7.03 -11.56 16.46
N GLN A 164 8.24 -11.51 17.01
CA GLN A 164 8.69 -10.40 17.83
C GLN A 164 10.08 -9.95 17.40
N ALA A 165 10.23 -8.65 17.13
CA ALA A 165 11.53 -8.03 16.99
C ALA A 165 12.09 -7.67 18.37
N ARG A 166 13.35 -8.01 18.62
CA ARG A 166 14.04 -7.80 19.91
C ARG A 166 15.40 -7.16 19.72
N GLU A 167 15.89 -6.50 20.76
CA GLU A 167 17.24 -5.92 20.83
C GLU A 167 17.59 -5.04 19.63
N ILE A 168 16.63 -4.19 19.22
CA ILE A 168 16.80 -3.30 18.09
C ILE A 168 17.85 -2.25 18.41
N LYS A 169 18.90 -2.18 17.61
CA LYS A 169 19.96 -1.20 17.69
C LYS A 169 20.07 -0.44 16.37
N THR A 170 20.28 0.87 16.48
CA THR A 170 20.51 1.75 15.35
C THR A 170 21.88 2.39 15.54
N GLU A 171 22.82 2.04 14.69
CA GLU A 171 24.22 2.42 14.83
C GLU A 171 24.79 2.85 13.46
N PRO A 172 25.87 3.66 13.43
CA PRO A 172 26.64 3.84 12.21
C PRO A 172 27.15 2.50 11.69
N ALA A 173 27.12 2.29 10.38
CA ALA A 173 27.62 1.06 9.80
C ALA A 173 29.14 0.94 10.02
N SER A 174 29.61 -0.23 10.49
CA SER A 174 31.03 -0.45 10.84
C SER A 174 32.00 -0.31 9.67
N GLN A 175 31.52 -0.50 8.44
CA GLN A 175 32.34 -0.42 7.21
C GLN A 175 32.16 0.90 6.44
N ASP A 176 31.12 1.67 6.75
CA ASP A 176 30.83 2.95 6.10
C ASP A 176 30.17 3.89 7.09
N PRO A 177 30.90 4.83 7.68
CA PRO A 177 30.36 5.75 8.69
C PRO A 177 29.26 6.68 8.13
N ASN A 178 29.09 6.74 6.80
CA ASN A 178 28.03 7.50 6.16
C ASN A 178 26.71 6.72 6.04
N ARG A 179 26.66 5.50 6.54
CA ARG A 179 25.46 4.66 6.56
C ARG A 179 25.01 4.39 7.97
N VAL A 180 23.71 4.19 8.13
CA VAL A 180 23.10 3.72 9.37
C VAL A 180 22.72 2.26 9.19
N THR A 181 23.08 1.43 10.15
CA THR A 181 22.63 0.03 10.24
C THR A 181 21.62 -0.11 11.37
N VAL A 182 20.48 -0.70 11.07
CA VAL A 182 19.52 -1.14 12.09
C VAL A 182 19.59 -2.66 12.16
N SER A 183 19.89 -3.18 13.32
CA SER A 183 20.01 -4.63 13.58
C SER A 183 19.17 -5.04 14.77
N GLY A 184 18.89 -6.33 14.87
CA GLY A 184 18.15 -6.93 15.97
C GLY A 184 17.84 -8.39 15.66
N PHE A 185 17.07 -9.02 16.54
CA PHE A 185 16.66 -10.40 16.37
C PHE A 185 15.17 -10.49 16.06
N ILE A 186 14.81 -11.41 15.19
CA ILE A 186 13.43 -11.82 14.94
C ILE A 186 13.21 -13.17 15.62
N ALA A 187 12.33 -13.18 16.61
CA ALA A 187 11.92 -14.41 17.31
C ALA A 187 10.65 -14.98 16.68
N ASN A 188 10.73 -16.23 16.24
CA ASN A 188 9.58 -17.03 15.83
C ASN A 188 8.94 -17.65 17.09
N ASN A 189 7.83 -17.10 17.55
CA ASN A 189 7.12 -17.60 18.73
C ASN A 189 6.05 -18.67 18.41
N ASN A 190 6.11 -19.26 17.20
CA ASN A 190 5.15 -20.27 16.78
C ASN A 190 5.73 -21.68 16.87
N ALA A 191 4.85 -22.69 17.00
CA ALA A 191 5.19 -24.10 16.98
C ALA A 191 5.47 -24.67 15.57
N PHE A 192 5.57 -23.79 14.57
CA PHE A 192 5.84 -24.13 13.17
C PHE A 192 6.91 -23.19 12.60
N PRO A 193 7.64 -23.61 11.58
CA PRO A 193 8.60 -22.76 10.91
C PRO A 193 7.91 -21.64 10.12
N LEU A 194 8.59 -20.51 9.98
CA LEU A 194 8.18 -19.42 9.11
C LEU A 194 8.95 -19.51 7.80
N SER A 195 8.24 -19.59 6.69
CA SER A 195 8.86 -19.70 5.36
C SER A 195 9.58 -18.40 4.99
N LYS A 196 8.98 -17.25 5.32
CA LYS A 196 9.53 -15.94 5.03
C LYS A 196 9.16 -14.94 6.11
N VAL A 197 10.13 -14.12 6.53
CA VAL A 197 9.90 -12.97 7.39
C VAL A 197 10.53 -11.75 6.76
N ARG A 198 9.71 -10.75 6.44
CA ARG A 198 10.15 -9.47 5.91
C ARG A 198 10.23 -8.45 7.03
N ILE A 199 11.34 -7.78 7.12
CA ILE A 199 11.58 -6.71 8.07
C ILE A 199 11.68 -5.41 7.28
N ILE A 200 10.85 -4.43 7.64
CA ILE A 200 10.81 -3.11 7.03
C ILE A 200 11.19 -2.10 8.10
N GLY A 201 12.15 -1.26 7.77
CA GLY A 201 12.59 -0.18 8.65
C GLY A 201 12.38 1.17 8.02
N PHE A 202 11.99 2.13 8.87
CA PHE A 202 11.89 3.54 8.51
C PHE A 202 12.79 4.35 9.42
N LEU A 203 13.56 5.24 8.80
CA LEU A 203 14.30 6.26 9.51
C LEU A 203 13.54 7.58 9.54
N PHE A 204 13.67 8.27 10.64
CA PHE A 204 13.09 9.60 10.84
C PHE A 204 14.20 10.54 11.27
N ASN A 205 14.09 11.82 10.92
CA ASN A 205 14.97 12.84 11.46
C ASN A 205 14.54 13.28 12.87
N SER A 206 15.29 14.19 13.49
CA SER A 206 14.99 14.74 14.81
C SER A 206 13.62 15.45 14.87
N GLY A 207 13.15 16.03 13.76
CA GLY A 207 11.82 16.61 13.61
C GLY A 207 10.68 15.60 13.45
N GLY A 208 10.98 14.28 13.32
CA GLY A 208 9.98 13.23 13.10
C GLY A 208 9.55 13.08 11.66
N LEU A 209 10.25 13.72 10.71
CA LEU A 209 10.02 13.49 9.29
C LEU A 209 10.63 12.14 8.89
N GLN A 210 9.84 11.32 8.19
CA GLN A 210 10.30 10.06 7.61
C GLN A 210 11.22 10.35 6.42
N ILE A 211 12.49 9.96 6.54
CA ILE A 211 13.55 10.33 5.60
C ILE A 211 14.05 9.16 4.75
N SER A 212 13.79 7.93 5.17
CA SER A 212 14.18 6.74 4.40
C SER A 212 13.38 5.51 4.78
N ALA A 213 13.39 4.54 3.88
CA ALA A 213 12.87 3.20 4.09
C ALA A 213 13.86 2.16 3.59
N SER A 214 13.89 1.01 4.24
CA SER A 214 14.68 -0.16 3.82
C SER A 214 13.94 -1.44 4.16
N LYS A 215 14.25 -2.53 3.46
CA LYS A 215 13.71 -3.86 3.76
C LYS A 215 14.82 -4.92 3.71
N THR A 216 14.62 -5.97 4.51
CA THR A 216 15.38 -7.23 4.42
C THR A 216 14.42 -8.39 4.60
N GLU A 217 14.81 -9.55 4.14
CA GLU A 217 14.03 -10.78 4.26
C GLU A 217 14.89 -11.86 4.92
N LEU A 218 14.27 -12.60 5.84
CA LEU A 218 14.79 -13.83 6.42
C LEU A 218 13.92 -14.98 5.95
N GLU A 219 14.51 -16.13 5.70
CA GLU A 219 13.82 -17.31 5.22
C GLU A 219 14.03 -18.48 6.19
N ASN A 220 13.02 -19.36 6.25
CA ASN A 220 13.10 -20.63 6.97
C ASN A 220 13.47 -20.52 8.47
N ILE A 221 12.86 -19.56 9.19
CA ILE A 221 13.08 -19.45 10.64
C ILE A 221 12.35 -20.62 11.33
N ALA A 222 13.10 -21.53 11.93
CA ALA A 222 12.54 -22.70 12.60
C ALA A 222 11.65 -22.29 13.79
N ALA A 223 10.75 -23.21 14.20
CA ALA A 223 9.88 -23.04 15.35
C ALA A 223 10.69 -22.67 16.61
N PHE A 224 10.26 -21.64 17.34
CA PHE A 224 10.89 -21.14 18.59
C PHE A 224 12.36 -20.73 18.44
N LYS A 225 12.81 -20.36 17.24
CA LYS A 225 14.17 -19.87 16.99
C LYS A 225 14.18 -18.36 16.76
N GLU A 226 15.36 -17.79 16.95
CA GLU A 226 15.66 -16.40 16.68
C GLU A 226 16.71 -16.29 15.56
N GLU A 227 16.54 -15.27 14.70
CA GLU A 227 17.48 -14.97 13.61
C GLU A 227 17.85 -13.49 13.64
N LEU A 228 19.13 -13.21 13.38
CA LEU A 228 19.67 -11.85 13.29
C LEU A 228 19.24 -11.22 11.98
N PHE A 229 18.69 -10.00 12.03
CA PHE A 229 18.47 -9.18 10.85
C PHE A 229 19.35 -7.94 10.83
N LYS A 230 19.59 -7.43 9.62
CA LYS A 230 20.27 -6.15 9.38
C LYS A 230 19.56 -5.41 8.27
N LEU A 231 19.31 -4.12 8.51
CA LEU A 231 18.82 -3.16 7.54
C LEU A 231 19.87 -2.08 7.38
N ASN A 232 20.30 -1.81 6.15
CA ASN A 232 21.28 -0.77 5.86
C ASN A 232 20.57 0.45 5.27
N PHE A 233 20.90 1.60 5.81
CA PHE A 233 20.42 2.90 5.38
C PHE A 233 21.60 3.82 5.10
N PRO A 234 21.49 4.75 4.13
CA PRO A 234 22.47 5.82 3.99
C PRO A 234 22.43 6.78 5.16
N LYS A 235 23.57 7.30 5.56
CA LYS A 235 23.66 8.35 6.61
C LYS A 235 23.22 9.70 6.07
N ASN A 236 23.63 10.02 4.86
CA ASN A 236 23.36 11.28 4.20
C ASN A 236 22.26 11.09 3.16
N ILE A 237 21.04 11.44 3.52
CA ILE A 237 19.91 11.42 2.60
C ILE A 237 19.80 12.80 2.00
N SER A 238 20.06 12.91 0.69
CA SER A 238 19.76 14.13 -0.04
C SER A 238 18.26 14.29 -0.13
N LEU A 239 17.71 15.27 0.55
CA LEU A 239 16.39 15.77 0.21
C LEU A 239 16.47 16.38 -1.20
N PRO A 240 15.41 16.28 -2.03
CA PRO A 240 15.41 16.93 -3.32
C PRO A 240 15.63 18.43 -3.10
N THR A 241 16.79 18.93 -3.48
CA THR A 241 16.99 20.34 -3.67
C THR A 241 16.16 20.74 -4.89
N THR A 242 14.90 21.05 -4.67
CA THR A 242 14.19 21.88 -5.60
C THR A 242 14.90 23.23 -5.56
N SER A 243 15.78 23.47 -6.54
CA SER A 243 16.31 24.79 -6.79
C SER A 243 15.18 25.65 -7.37
N VAL A 244 14.25 26.01 -6.52
CA VAL A 244 13.38 27.16 -6.71
C VAL A 244 13.82 28.15 -5.66
N GLY A 245 14.48 29.23 -6.11
CA GLY A 245 14.74 30.38 -5.27
C GLY A 245 13.42 30.95 -4.79
N THR A 246 12.96 30.48 -3.65
CA THR A 246 11.88 31.09 -2.90
C THR A 246 12.23 30.99 -1.42
N SER A 247 12.31 32.15 -0.78
CA SER A 247 12.32 32.29 0.66
C SER A 247 11.22 31.40 1.26
N SER A 248 11.60 30.46 2.12
CA SER A 248 10.66 29.61 2.85
C SER A 248 9.57 30.46 3.51
N PRO A 249 8.30 30.15 3.34
CA PRO A 249 7.23 30.98 3.91
C PRO A 249 7.19 30.77 5.42
N SER A 250 7.61 31.80 6.17
CA SER A 250 7.35 31.84 7.60
C SER A 250 5.84 32.00 7.82
N PHE A 251 5.19 30.95 8.32
CA PHE A 251 3.77 30.98 8.63
C PHE A 251 3.49 31.86 9.86
N THR A 252 2.72 32.93 9.67
CA THR A 252 2.42 33.90 10.73
C THR A 252 0.99 33.84 11.25
N ARG A 253 0.04 33.26 10.49
CA ARG A 253 -1.37 33.17 10.88
C ARG A 253 -1.90 31.74 10.91
N ASN A 254 -3.03 31.56 11.59
CA ASN A 254 -3.75 30.29 11.62
C ASN A 254 -4.58 30.13 10.33
N LEU A 255 -4.72 28.87 9.85
CA LEU A 255 -5.50 28.54 8.65
C LEU A 255 -6.51 27.44 8.96
N THR A 256 -7.68 27.55 8.33
CA THR A 256 -8.78 26.58 8.47
C THR A 256 -9.60 26.56 7.18
N ILE A 257 -10.60 25.68 7.11
CA ILE A 257 -11.54 25.69 5.98
C ILE A 257 -12.09 27.11 5.75
N GLY A 258 -12.05 27.55 4.49
CA GLY A 258 -12.45 28.88 4.09
C GLY A 258 -11.31 29.91 4.07
N SER A 259 -10.14 29.61 4.64
CA SER A 259 -8.97 30.47 4.50
C SER A 259 -8.50 30.50 3.05
N SER A 260 -7.98 31.65 2.60
CA SER A 260 -7.43 31.80 1.26
C SER A 260 -6.17 32.69 1.28
N GLY A 261 -5.40 32.63 0.19
CA GLY A 261 -4.22 33.45 -0.04
C GLY A 261 -2.91 32.68 -0.06
N ASN A 262 -1.78 33.39 -0.15
CA ASN A 262 -0.46 32.83 -0.34
C ASN A 262 -0.03 31.87 0.77
N ASP A 263 -0.47 32.08 2.01
CA ASP A 263 -0.18 31.15 3.12
C ASP A 263 -0.86 29.80 2.93
N VAL A 264 -2.06 29.76 2.31
CA VAL A 264 -2.74 28.52 1.99
C VAL A 264 -2.01 27.80 0.87
N LYS A 265 -1.60 28.55 -0.16
CA LYS A 265 -0.79 28.01 -1.26
C LYS A 265 0.51 27.40 -0.72
N ALA A 266 1.24 28.15 0.11
CA ALA A 266 2.46 27.68 0.74
C ALA A 266 2.26 26.44 1.62
N LEU A 267 1.16 26.37 2.37
CA LEU A 267 0.80 25.17 3.15
C LEU A 267 0.51 23.98 2.24
N GLN A 268 -0.19 24.19 1.13
CA GLN A 268 -0.48 23.11 0.17
C GLN A 268 0.80 22.62 -0.53
N GLU A 269 1.71 23.52 -0.88
CA GLU A 269 3.04 23.19 -1.41
C GLU A 269 3.83 22.35 -0.40
N PHE A 270 3.89 22.81 0.85
CA PHE A 270 4.52 22.06 1.95
C PHE A 270 3.89 20.66 2.12
N LEU A 271 2.56 20.57 2.21
CA LEU A 271 1.87 19.28 2.36
C LEU A 271 2.07 18.36 1.15
N LYS A 272 2.23 18.93 -0.05
CA LYS A 272 2.54 18.19 -1.27
C LYS A 272 3.97 17.65 -1.24
N GLU A 273 4.93 18.46 -0.84
CA GLU A 273 6.33 18.06 -0.63
C GLU A 273 6.44 16.93 0.41
N GLN A 274 5.63 17.02 1.46
CA GLN A 274 5.54 15.99 2.49
C GLN A 274 4.75 14.73 2.07
N GLY A 275 4.18 14.70 0.85
CA GLY A 275 3.43 13.55 0.31
C GLY A 275 2.01 13.39 0.86
N PHE A 276 1.45 14.42 1.51
CA PHE A 276 0.08 14.39 2.06
C PHE A 276 -0.96 15.07 1.16
N PHE A 277 -0.54 15.79 0.12
CA PHE A 277 -1.42 16.53 -0.78
C PHE A 277 -1.13 16.16 -2.24
N ASP A 278 -2.11 15.54 -2.92
CA ASP A 278 -1.97 14.99 -4.28
C ASP A 278 -2.72 15.80 -5.36
N ARG A 279 -3.29 16.94 -4.99
CA ARG A 279 -4.08 17.79 -5.89
C ARG A 279 -3.30 18.99 -6.42
N GLY A 280 -3.91 19.66 -7.40
CA GLY A 280 -3.40 20.95 -7.86
C GLY A 280 -3.35 21.97 -6.73
N ILE A 281 -2.25 22.73 -6.67
CA ILE A 281 -2.08 23.79 -5.69
C ILE A 281 -3.07 24.92 -6.01
N THR A 282 -3.78 25.39 -4.98
CA THR A 282 -4.72 26.50 -5.04
C THR A 282 -4.40 27.48 -3.92
N ASP A 283 -5.07 28.62 -3.88
CA ASP A 283 -5.00 29.57 -2.77
C ASP A 283 -6.12 29.39 -1.75
N TYR A 284 -6.91 28.30 -1.85
CA TYR A 284 -8.10 28.06 -1.03
C TYR A 284 -7.95 26.82 -0.16
N PHE A 285 -8.19 26.98 1.16
CA PHE A 285 -8.19 25.90 2.14
C PHE A 285 -9.53 25.18 2.15
N GLY A 286 -9.66 24.15 1.32
CA GLY A 286 -10.84 23.30 1.23
C GLY A 286 -10.75 22.04 2.11
N SER A 287 -11.72 21.16 1.94
CA SER A 287 -11.77 19.85 2.63
C SER A 287 -10.56 18.96 2.30
N VAL A 288 -10.04 19.03 1.07
CA VAL A 288 -8.85 18.28 0.64
C VAL A 288 -7.62 18.76 1.43
N THR A 289 -7.41 20.07 1.54
CA THR A 289 -6.31 20.64 2.33
C THR A 289 -6.44 20.29 3.82
N LYS A 290 -7.67 20.32 4.36
CA LYS A 290 -7.94 19.88 5.73
C LYS A 290 -7.55 18.43 5.96
N ASN A 291 -7.98 17.52 5.07
CA ASN A 291 -7.70 16.09 5.19
C ASN A 291 -6.20 15.80 5.09
N ALA A 292 -5.50 16.44 4.16
CA ALA A 292 -4.05 16.36 4.03
C ALA A 292 -3.35 16.83 5.33
N LEU A 293 -3.80 17.95 5.90
CA LEU A 293 -3.26 18.47 7.15
C LEU A 293 -3.54 17.54 8.35
N VAL A 294 -4.72 16.88 8.42
CA VAL A 294 -5.01 15.87 9.43
C VAL A 294 -4.02 14.72 9.36
N GLN A 295 -3.73 14.22 8.15
CA GLN A 295 -2.76 13.13 7.96
C GLN A 295 -1.34 13.56 8.36
N PHE A 296 -0.94 14.75 7.95
CA PHE A 296 0.34 15.34 8.38
C PHE A 296 0.42 15.45 9.90
N GLN A 297 -0.60 16.03 10.57
CA GLN A 297 -0.63 16.19 12.03
C GLN A 297 -0.54 14.85 12.77
N LYS A 298 -1.26 13.81 12.29
CA LYS A 298 -1.16 12.45 12.83
C LYS A 298 0.26 11.89 12.70
N ASN A 299 0.85 12.04 11.52
CA ASN A 299 2.21 11.54 11.26
C ASN A 299 3.26 12.30 12.10
N ALA A 300 3.06 13.59 12.30
CA ALA A 300 3.93 14.46 13.10
C ALA A 300 3.68 14.37 14.62
N GLY A 301 2.71 13.56 15.06
CA GLY A 301 2.38 13.45 16.49
C GLY A 301 1.70 14.69 17.09
N ILE A 302 1.17 15.58 16.25
CA ILE A 302 0.50 16.81 16.70
C ILE A 302 -0.91 16.50 17.15
N SER A 303 -1.21 16.70 18.43
CA SER A 303 -2.53 16.45 19.00
C SER A 303 -3.20 17.74 19.47
N PRO A 304 -4.51 17.91 19.18
CA PRO A 304 -5.37 17.09 18.35
C PRO A 304 -5.11 17.25 16.84
N ALA A 305 -5.13 16.14 16.09
CA ALA A 305 -5.01 16.15 14.64
C ALA A 305 -6.35 16.55 13.98
N SER A 306 -6.71 17.82 14.11
CA SER A 306 -8.04 18.35 13.73
C SER A 306 -8.11 18.89 12.29
N GLY A 307 -6.96 19.00 11.61
CA GLY A 307 -6.87 19.71 10.33
C GLY A 307 -7.00 21.24 10.47
N TYR A 308 -6.81 21.76 11.66
CA TYR A 308 -6.65 23.17 11.94
C TYR A 308 -5.15 23.50 11.96
N PHE A 309 -4.74 24.45 11.13
CA PHE A 309 -3.38 24.96 11.09
C PHE A 309 -3.22 26.04 12.17
N GLY A 310 -3.10 25.59 13.41
CA GLY A 310 -2.99 26.44 14.59
C GLY A 310 -1.56 26.63 15.06
N PRO A 311 -1.37 27.27 16.24
CA PRO A 311 -0.04 27.58 16.78
C PRO A 311 0.88 26.36 16.87
N LYS A 312 0.41 25.22 17.39
CA LYS A 312 1.21 23.99 17.52
C LYS A 312 1.72 23.47 16.17
N THR A 313 0.86 23.47 15.15
CA THR A 313 1.24 22.99 13.79
C THR A 313 2.20 23.97 13.14
N ARG A 314 1.95 25.27 13.30
CA ARG A 314 2.80 26.32 12.78
C ARG A 314 4.18 26.32 13.46
N GLU A 315 4.22 26.23 14.77
CA GLU A 315 5.47 26.13 15.55
C GLU A 315 6.26 24.89 15.13
N TYR A 316 5.58 23.74 14.97
CA TYR A 316 6.21 22.53 14.49
C TYR A 316 6.82 22.71 13.10
N ILE A 317 6.08 23.26 12.12
CA ILE A 317 6.59 23.49 10.76
C ILE A 317 7.69 24.55 10.77
N ASN A 318 7.52 25.68 11.47
CA ASN A 318 8.55 26.70 11.58
C ASN A 318 9.81 26.19 12.33
N SER A 319 9.66 25.23 13.26
CA SER A 319 10.81 24.60 13.92
C SER A 319 11.59 23.68 12.99
N LEU A 320 10.93 23.08 11.99
CA LEU A 320 11.62 22.35 10.93
C LEU A 320 12.51 23.25 10.08
N GLU A 321 12.19 24.56 10.03
CA GLU A 321 12.86 25.59 9.23
C GLU A 321 13.85 26.45 10.07
N SER A 322 13.65 26.56 11.39
CA SER A 322 14.37 27.55 12.24
C SER A 322 15.77 27.11 12.69
N VAL A 323 16.32 26.02 12.18
CA VAL A 323 17.73 25.66 12.43
C VAL A 323 18.61 26.23 11.32
N ALA A 324 18.51 27.52 11.05
CA ALA A 324 19.49 28.23 10.25
C ALA A 324 20.46 29.00 11.17
N PRO A 325 21.77 28.66 11.21
CA PRO A 325 22.71 29.41 12.01
C PRO A 325 23.18 30.65 11.29
N THR A 326 23.23 31.74 12.03
CA THR A 326 24.03 32.93 11.69
C THR A 326 25.50 32.60 11.84
N THR A 327 26.16 32.06 10.81
CA THR A 327 27.61 32.22 10.53
C THR A 327 27.95 31.47 9.22
N PRO A 328 28.86 32.01 8.36
CA PRO A 328 29.16 31.39 7.07
C PRO A 328 30.19 30.27 7.24
N ALA A 329 29.74 29.03 7.35
CA ALA A 329 30.58 27.86 7.16
C ALA A 329 29.72 26.58 7.05
N THR A 330 29.83 25.89 5.93
CA THR A 330 29.38 24.51 5.63
C THR A 330 27.87 24.28 5.57
N PRO A 331 27.37 23.58 4.52
CA PRO A 331 25.95 23.28 4.36
C PRO A 331 25.47 22.41 5.52
N ASN A 332 24.48 22.91 6.26
CA ASN A 332 23.93 22.25 7.43
C ASN A 332 23.15 20.99 7.04
N LEU A 333 23.78 19.86 7.27
CA LEU A 333 23.25 18.50 7.11
C LEU A 333 22.22 18.08 8.18
N SER A 334 21.82 18.95 9.09
CA SER A 334 21.02 18.58 10.26
C SER A 334 19.58 18.13 9.96
N LEU A 335 19.01 18.51 8.80
CA LEU A 335 17.67 18.11 8.39
C LEU A 335 17.63 16.71 7.77
N THR A 336 18.77 16.15 7.41
CA THR A 336 18.91 14.85 6.74
C THR A 336 19.49 13.75 7.63
N GLU A 337 19.91 14.09 8.86
CA GLU A 337 20.42 13.08 9.80
C GLU A 337 19.27 12.29 10.44
N ALA A 338 19.40 10.96 10.38
CA ALA A 338 18.46 10.07 11.05
C ALA A 338 18.62 10.19 12.57
N ASP A 339 17.49 10.25 13.28
CA ASP A 339 17.44 10.12 14.73
C ASP A 339 17.30 8.63 15.11
N PRO A 340 18.32 8.00 15.69
CA PRO A 340 18.28 6.59 16.05
C PRO A 340 17.10 6.25 16.98
N ALA A 341 16.72 7.17 17.87
CA ALA A 341 15.62 6.97 18.81
C ALA A 341 14.24 6.93 18.14
N LYS A 342 14.14 7.42 16.89
CA LYS A 342 12.89 7.48 16.12
C LYS A 342 12.79 6.41 15.04
N THR A 343 13.75 5.50 14.96
CA THR A 343 13.71 4.36 14.05
C THR A 343 12.49 3.47 14.33
N LYS A 344 11.73 3.11 13.31
CA LYS A 344 10.60 2.19 13.43
C LYS A 344 10.82 0.95 12.59
N ILE A 345 10.52 -0.21 13.16
CA ILE A 345 10.63 -1.50 12.53
C ILE A 345 9.25 -2.17 12.48
N TYR A 346 8.92 -2.70 11.32
CA TYR A 346 7.72 -3.49 11.08
C TYR A 346 8.12 -4.87 10.59
N VAL A 347 7.42 -5.89 11.09
CA VAL A 347 7.71 -7.28 10.77
C VAL A 347 6.48 -7.94 10.18
N GLU A 348 6.68 -8.55 9.04
CA GLU A 348 5.69 -9.39 8.36
C GLU A 348 6.21 -10.81 8.31
N ALA A 349 5.37 -11.78 8.62
CA ALA A 349 5.75 -13.19 8.59
C ALA A 349 4.75 -13.98 7.75
N LEU A 350 5.25 -14.98 7.04
CA LEU A 350 4.48 -15.95 6.29
C LEU A 350 4.87 -17.36 6.78
N ARG A 351 3.86 -18.18 6.98
CA ARG A 351 4.02 -19.59 7.33
C ARG A 351 4.50 -20.43 6.16
#